data_2dacbf7b7fa44180084170d18b1609c9
#
_entry.id   2dacbf7b7fa44180084170d18b1609c9
#
_cell.length_a   1.000
_cell.length_b   1.000
_cell.length_c   1.000
_cell.angle_alpha   90.00
_cell.angle_beta   90.00
_cell.angle_gamma   90.00
#
_symmetry.space_group_name_H-M   'P 1'
#
loop_
_entity.id
_entity.type
_entity.pdbx_description
1 polymer ?
#
loop_
_entity_poly.entity_id
_entity_poly.type
_entity_poly.pdbx_seq_one_letter_code
_entity_poly.pdbx_strand_id
1 'polypeptide(L)'
;LVAFVSGSAYGIFFAANAPNADTITVQQAVETLTAEYRDRLEEISNSVQHDRQDITANDDVYFIRWQDVLAVFSSYVSGNEQGAPIAALTEEQVDKLRETMWAMNVVDCSAHPETTTIETTDEDGNPTTTEITETVLVIELTHKTPDEMAADYHFTTRQNTYLQLLQDPQYEELWAELLGGFAQGGGELMNPDSTRTPTGTLQWPLPVAGTITSQFGHRVDPITGEVSSHTGTDIACAEGTPILAAADGVITVANGLDSWGGSYGYYIQINHGGGLETLYAHCSSICVTTGQQVQAGQVIGYVGHTGRATGSHLHLEVHVNGSRTDAMRYFGM
;
A
#
# COMPACT_ATOMS: atom_id res chain seq x y z
N LEU A 1 11.09 -23.43 15.96
CA LEU A 1 10.23 -23.39 17.16
C LEU A 1 8.87 -23.93 16.75
N VAL A 2 8.40 -25.00 17.37
CA VAL A 2 7.03 -25.52 17.19
C VAL A 2 6.18 -24.83 18.23
N ALA A 3 5.37 -23.84 17.84
CA ALA A 3 4.42 -23.24 18.75
C ALA A 3 3.20 -24.17 18.85
N PHE A 4 2.99 -24.75 20.01
CA PHE A 4 1.79 -25.49 20.35
C PHE A 4 0.71 -24.51 20.83
N VAL A 5 -0.35 -24.36 20.11
CA VAL A 5 -1.58 -23.79 20.66
C VAL A 5 -2.23 -24.88 21.52
N SER A 6 -1.79 -24.98 22.78
CA SER A 6 -2.28 -25.96 23.73
C SER A 6 -3.55 -25.42 24.41
N GLY A 7 -4.67 -25.99 24.13
CA GLY A 7 -5.92 -25.69 24.85
C GLY A 7 -7.19 -26.24 24.21
N SER A 8 -7.16 -26.63 22.98
CA SER A 8 -8.27 -27.34 22.34
C SER A 8 -7.77 -28.64 21.72
N ALA A 9 -8.65 -29.61 21.56
CA ALA A 9 -8.37 -30.91 20.92
C ALA A 9 -7.93 -30.77 19.43
N TYR A 10 -7.60 -29.58 19.00
CA TYR A 10 -7.34 -29.17 17.62
C TYR A 10 -6.08 -28.30 17.59
N GLY A 11 -4.92 -28.91 17.56
CA GLY A 11 -3.67 -28.17 17.39
C GLY A 11 -3.59 -27.62 15.96
N ILE A 12 -3.57 -26.30 15.81
CA ILE A 12 -3.13 -25.64 14.58
C ILE A 12 -1.63 -25.47 14.75
N PHE A 13 -0.85 -26.12 13.87
CA PHE A 13 0.62 -26.04 13.91
C PHE A 13 1.11 -25.05 12.89
N PHE A 14 1.75 -23.99 13.34
CA PHE A 14 2.60 -23.17 12.50
C PHE A 14 4.05 -23.62 12.71
N ALA A 15 4.66 -24.25 11.76
CA ALA A 15 6.07 -24.63 11.83
C ALA A 15 6.87 -23.87 10.79
N ALA A 16 7.93 -23.22 11.23
CA ALA A 16 8.95 -22.60 10.38
C ALA A 16 9.95 -23.63 9.83
N ASN A 17 9.54 -24.88 9.63
CA ASN A 17 10.44 -25.93 9.16
C ASN A 17 10.58 -25.91 7.64
N ALA A 18 11.77 -26.20 7.16
CA ALA A 18 12.08 -26.27 5.74
C ALA A 18 11.07 -27.16 4.98
N PRO A 19 10.52 -26.67 3.87
CA PRO A 19 9.62 -27.44 3.04
C PRO A 19 10.35 -28.69 2.48
N ASN A 20 9.59 -29.73 2.19
CA ASN A 20 10.09 -30.83 1.38
C ASN A 20 10.02 -30.46 -0.11
N ALA A 21 10.45 -31.35 -1.01
CA ALA A 21 10.54 -31.08 -2.45
C ALA A 21 9.20 -30.67 -3.11
N ASP A 22 8.06 -30.96 -2.45
CA ASP A 22 6.71 -30.77 -3.00
C ASP A 22 5.90 -29.70 -2.24
N THR A 23 6.53 -28.95 -1.33
CA THR A 23 5.85 -27.95 -0.50
C THR A 23 6.69 -26.67 -0.36
N ILE A 24 6.02 -25.54 -0.19
CA ILE A 24 6.65 -24.24 0.11
C ILE A 24 6.21 -23.75 1.49
N THR A 25 6.97 -22.83 2.08
CA THR A 25 6.58 -22.19 3.35
C THR A 25 5.39 -21.23 3.13
N VAL A 26 4.63 -20.97 4.20
CA VAL A 26 3.57 -19.93 4.19
C VAL A 26 4.15 -18.58 3.77
N GLN A 27 5.33 -18.22 4.28
CA GLN A 27 5.98 -16.95 3.92
C GLN A 27 6.29 -16.87 2.42
N GLN A 28 6.83 -17.92 1.80
CA GLN A 28 7.07 -17.97 0.35
C GLN A 28 5.77 -17.85 -0.46
N ALA A 29 4.69 -18.50 0.01
CA ALA A 29 3.39 -18.38 -0.65
C ALA A 29 2.85 -16.93 -0.55
N VAL A 30 2.93 -16.32 0.63
CA VAL A 30 2.52 -14.92 0.87
C VAL A 30 3.33 -13.96 -0.01
N GLU A 31 4.65 -14.12 -0.10
CA GLU A 31 5.51 -13.32 -0.98
C GLU A 31 5.08 -13.43 -2.44
N THR A 32 4.86 -14.67 -2.92
CA THR A 32 4.43 -14.92 -4.30
C THR A 32 3.07 -14.31 -4.60
N LEU A 33 2.09 -14.51 -3.72
CA LEU A 33 0.73 -14.01 -3.92
C LEU A 33 0.64 -12.48 -3.76
N THR A 34 1.47 -11.89 -2.90
CA THR A 34 1.59 -10.43 -2.82
C THR A 34 2.16 -9.85 -4.11
N ALA A 35 3.12 -10.54 -4.73
CA ALA A 35 3.64 -10.14 -6.04
C ALA A 35 2.54 -10.23 -7.12
N GLU A 36 1.76 -11.34 -7.18
CA GLU A 36 0.62 -11.47 -8.10
C GLU A 36 -0.41 -10.34 -7.95
N TYR A 37 -0.71 -9.95 -6.70
CA TYR A 37 -1.64 -8.84 -6.43
C TYR A 37 -1.10 -7.52 -6.96
N ARG A 38 0.19 -7.27 -6.76
CA ARG A 38 0.89 -6.09 -7.27
C ARG A 38 0.91 -6.05 -8.79
N ASP A 39 1.27 -7.18 -9.43
CA ASP A 39 1.29 -7.31 -10.89
C ASP A 39 -0.10 -7.03 -11.49
N ARG A 40 -1.16 -7.43 -10.80
CA ARG A 40 -2.54 -7.13 -11.21
C ARG A 40 -2.85 -5.63 -11.14
N LEU A 41 -2.42 -4.94 -10.11
CA LEU A 41 -2.59 -3.49 -10.01
C LEU A 41 -1.81 -2.76 -11.11
N GLU A 42 -0.60 -3.22 -11.41
CA GLU A 42 0.22 -2.70 -12.52
C GLU A 42 -0.44 -2.95 -13.87
N GLU A 43 -0.95 -4.16 -14.12
CA GLU A 43 -1.67 -4.49 -15.35
C GLU A 43 -2.86 -3.55 -15.55
N ILE A 44 -3.65 -3.29 -14.50
CA ILE A 44 -4.78 -2.37 -14.53
C ILE A 44 -4.30 -0.95 -14.84
N SER A 45 -3.28 -0.46 -14.15
CA SER A 45 -2.69 0.86 -14.36
C SER A 45 -2.23 1.06 -15.80
N ASN A 46 -1.64 0.02 -16.42
CA ASN A 46 -1.17 0.08 -17.81
C ASN A 46 -2.24 -0.22 -18.86
N SER A 47 -3.42 -0.69 -18.47
CA SER A 47 -4.48 -1.10 -19.40
C SER A 47 -5.23 0.04 -20.05
N VAL A 48 -5.24 1.21 -19.41
CA VAL A 48 -5.99 2.41 -19.86
C VAL A 48 -5.05 3.61 -19.87
N GLN A 49 -5.04 4.35 -20.99
CA GLN A 49 -4.34 5.64 -21.02
C GLN A 49 -5.11 6.63 -20.14
N HIS A 50 -4.44 7.21 -19.17
CA HIS A 50 -5.01 8.14 -18.21
C HIS A 50 -4.01 9.25 -17.86
N ASP A 51 -4.55 10.39 -17.42
CA ASP A 51 -3.76 11.56 -16.99
C ASP A 51 -3.51 11.51 -15.47
N ARG A 52 -4.48 10.95 -14.72
CA ARG A 52 -4.40 10.78 -13.26
C ARG A 52 -4.91 9.40 -12.86
N GLN A 53 -4.30 8.83 -11.81
CA GLN A 53 -4.76 7.59 -11.19
C GLN A 53 -5.12 7.85 -9.73
N ASP A 54 -6.31 7.44 -9.32
CA ASP A 54 -6.78 7.48 -7.95
C ASP A 54 -7.02 6.04 -7.48
N ILE A 55 -6.60 5.73 -6.26
CA ILE A 55 -6.84 4.42 -5.63
C ILE A 55 -7.70 4.67 -4.39
N THR A 56 -8.79 3.95 -4.28
CA THR A 56 -9.72 3.99 -3.14
C THR A 56 -9.86 2.61 -2.53
N ALA A 57 -10.14 2.54 -1.24
CA ALA A 57 -10.42 1.29 -0.55
C ALA A 57 -11.65 1.46 0.36
N ASN A 58 -12.47 0.41 0.47
CA ASN A 58 -13.70 0.44 1.29
C ASN A 58 -13.44 0.59 2.80
N ASP A 59 -12.21 0.34 3.25
CA ASP A 59 -11.79 0.34 4.64
C ASP A 59 -10.49 1.12 4.90
N ASP A 60 -10.11 2.01 3.94
CA ASP A 60 -8.87 2.80 3.96
C ASP A 60 -7.58 1.95 4.07
N VAL A 61 -7.64 0.68 3.68
CA VAL A 61 -6.51 -0.24 3.62
C VAL A 61 -6.13 -0.52 2.16
N TYR A 62 -4.86 -0.35 1.83
CA TYR A 62 -4.33 -0.43 0.46
C TYR A 62 -3.41 -1.64 0.24
N PHE A 63 -3.51 -2.64 1.12
CA PHE A 63 -2.69 -3.85 1.11
C PHE A 63 -3.49 -5.06 1.60
N ILE A 64 -3.00 -6.26 1.29
CA ILE A 64 -3.61 -7.51 1.72
C ILE A 64 -3.37 -7.71 3.23
N ARG A 65 -4.43 -7.86 4.01
CA ARG A 65 -4.35 -8.29 5.41
C ARG A 65 -4.11 -9.79 5.48
N TRP A 66 -2.85 -10.19 5.40
CA TRP A 66 -2.49 -11.60 5.33
C TRP A 66 -2.92 -12.41 6.55
N GLN A 67 -2.98 -11.82 7.73
CA GLN A 67 -3.52 -12.48 8.93
C GLN A 67 -4.97 -12.90 8.69
N ASP A 68 -5.81 -12.02 8.16
CA ASP A 68 -7.23 -12.31 7.89
C ASP A 68 -7.37 -13.36 6.80
N VAL A 69 -6.63 -13.23 5.71
CA VAL A 69 -6.63 -14.19 4.60
C VAL A 69 -6.23 -15.59 5.09
N LEU A 70 -5.16 -15.68 5.86
CA LEU A 70 -4.68 -16.95 6.41
C LEU A 70 -5.62 -17.52 7.47
N ALA A 71 -6.27 -16.69 8.28
CA ALA A 71 -7.26 -17.14 9.25
C ALA A 71 -8.49 -17.78 8.55
N VAL A 72 -8.99 -17.14 7.48
CA VAL A 72 -10.09 -17.68 6.66
C VAL A 72 -9.66 -18.96 5.96
N PHE A 73 -8.51 -18.94 5.26
CA PHE A 73 -7.96 -20.10 4.55
C PHE A 73 -7.78 -21.29 5.50
N SER A 74 -7.14 -21.08 6.65
CA SER A 74 -6.88 -22.12 7.64
C SER A 74 -8.17 -22.73 8.18
N SER A 75 -9.16 -21.89 8.48
CA SER A 75 -10.47 -22.33 8.96
C SER A 75 -11.23 -23.12 7.89
N TYR A 76 -11.10 -22.70 6.62
CA TYR A 76 -11.72 -23.39 5.49
C TYR A 76 -11.13 -24.79 5.27
N VAL A 77 -9.80 -24.90 5.26
CA VAL A 77 -9.09 -26.16 5.00
C VAL A 77 -9.16 -27.12 6.19
N SER A 78 -9.18 -26.59 7.44
CA SER A 78 -9.25 -27.39 8.68
C SER A 78 -10.64 -27.97 8.96
N GLY A 79 -11.64 -27.67 8.15
CA GLY A 79 -13.03 -28.16 8.31
C GLY A 79 -13.19 -29.68 8.18
N ASN A 80 -12.15 -30.38 7.70
CA ASN A 80 -12.11 -31.85 7.65
C ASN A 80 -11.52 -32.41 8.95
N GLU A 81 -11.95 -33.59 9.35
CA GLU A 81 -11.89 -34.20 10.68
C GLU A 81 -10.52 -34.28 11.39
N GLN A 82 -9.40 -33.91 10.78
CA GLN A 82 -8.05 -34.17 11.31
C GLN A 82 -7.15 -32.95 11.48
N GLY A 83 -7.59 -31.73 11.22
CA GLY A 83 -6.75 -30.53 11.33
C GLY A 83 -5.48 -30.64 10.44
N ALA A 84 -5.39 -29.88 9.38
CA ALA A 84 -4.20 -29.87 8.54
C ALA A 84 -3.11 -28.99 9.15
N PRO A 85 -1.87 -29.46 9.29
CA PRO A 85 -0.75 -28.58 9.62
C PRO A 85 -0.51 -27.61 8.45
N ILE A 86 -0.51 -26.32 8.73
CA ILE A 86 -0.32 -25.27 7.71
C ILE A 86 1.15 -24.79 7.67
N ALA A 87 2.04 -25.63 8.12
CA ALA A 87 3.47 -25.30 8.20
C ALA A 87 4.14 -25.20 6.83
N ALA A 88 3.72 -26.05 5.91
CA ALA A 88 4.18 -26.09 4.54
C ALA A 88 2.98 -26.37 3.63
N LEU A 89 2.86 -25.61 2.56
CA LEU A 89 1.73 -25.66 1.64
C LEU A 89 2.10 -26.47 0.40
N THR A 90 1.22 -27.38 0.04
CA THR A 90 1.26 -28.05 -1.28
C THR A 90 0.77 -27.07 -2.35
N GLU A 91 1.03 -27.38 -3.63
CA GLU A 91 0.53 -26.58 -4.76
C GLU A 91 -0.99 -26.38 -4.70
N GLU A 92 -1.76 -27.42 -4.40
CA GLU A 92 -3.22 -27.36 -4.25
C GLU A 92 -3.63 -26.41 -3.11
N GLN A 93 -2.88 -26.37 -2.01
CA GLN A 93 -3.13 -25.48 -0.89
C GLN A 93 -2.78 -24.02 -1.23
N VAL A 94 -1.71 -23.81 -2.01
CA VAL A 94 -1.34 -22.47 -2.52
C VAL A 94 -2.42 -21.94 -3.45
N ASP A 95 -2.96 -22.77 -4.33
CA ASP A 95 -4.06 -22.40 -5.22
C ASP A 95 -5.31 -22.03 -4.41
N LYS A 96 -5.61 -22.77 -3.36
CA LYS A 96 -6.73 -22.46 -2.47
C LYS A 96 -6.52 -21.17 -1.66
N LEU A 97 -5.29 -20.92 -1.22
CA LEU A 97 -4.90 -19.68 -0.57
C LEU A 97 -5.04 -18.49 -1.55
N ARG A 98 -4.62 -18.66 -2.81
CA ARG A 98 -4.80 -17.69 -3.89
C ARG A 98 -6.28 -17.37 -4.11
N GLU A 99 -7.14 -18.38 -4.23
CA GLU A 99 -8.59 -18.19 -4.35
C GLU A 99 -9.15 -17.37 -3.17
N THR A 100 -8.72 -17.71 -1.95
CA THR A 100 -9.17 -17.01 -0.73
C THR A 100 -8.69 -15.55 -0.74
N MET A 101 -7.42 -15.32 -1.08
CA MET A 101 -6.86 -13.98 -1.19
C MET A 101 -7.66 -13.11 -2.17
N TRP A 102 -7.90 -13.60 -3.38
CA TRP A 102 -8.66 -12.84 -4.38
C TRP A 102 -10.15 -12.68 -4.03
N ALA A 103 -10.75 -13.62 -3.33
CA ALA A 103 -12.12 -13.50 -2.83
C ALA A 103 -12.26 -12.43 -1.74
N MET A 104 -11.20 -12.22 -0.96
CA MET A 104 -11.16 -11.21 0.10
C MET A 104 -10.69 -9.83 -0.38
N ASN A 105 -9.95 -9.78 -1.49
CA ASN A 105 -9.31 -8.55 -1.97
C ASN A 105 -9.69 -8.34 -3.44
N VAL A 106 -10.89 -7.80 -3.66
CA VAL A 106 -11.41 -7.52 -5.00
C VAL A 106 -10.84 -6.21 -5.51
N VAL A 107 -10.38 -6.21 -6.75
CA VAL A 107 -9.84 -5.04 -7.44
C VAL A 107 -10.70 -4.75 -8.66
N ASP A 108 -11.43 -3.66 -8.61
CA ASP A 108 -12.19 -3.11 -9.73
C ASP A 108 -11.53 -1.83 -10.24
N CYS A 109 -11.83 -1.46 -11.48
CA CYS A 109 -11.34 -0.21 -12.03
C CYS A 109 -12.37 0.42 -12.98
N SER A 110 -12.35 1.74 -13.01
CA SER A 110 -13.12 2.54 -13.95
C SER A 110 -12.29 3.72 -14.46
N ALA A 111 -12.55 4.19 -15.67
CA ALA A 111 -11.92 5.40 -16.19
C ALA A 111 -13.00 6.37 -16.67
N HIS A 112 -12.89 7.63 -16.29
CA HIS A 112 -13.84 8.66 -16.67
C HIS A 112 -13.14 10.01 -16.87
N PRO A 113 -13.69 10.89 -17.73
CA PRO A 113 -13.21 12.26 -17.84
C PRO A 113 -13.69 13.09 -16.63
N GLU A 114 -12.79 13.87 -16.06
CA GLU A 114 -13.07 14.86 -15.03
C GLU A 114 -12.67 16.25 -15.55
N THR A 115 -13.60 17.23 -15.50
CA THR A 115 -13.33 18.59 -15.96
C THR A 115 -13.23 19.52 -14.78
N THR A 116 -12.08 20.18 -14.66
CA THR A 116 -11.81 21.19 -13.63
C THR A 116 -11.67 22.56 -14.28
N THR A 117 -12.30 23.57 -13.68
CA THR A 117 -12.17 24.97 -14.10
C THR A 117 -11.09 25.64 -13.27
N ILE A 118 -10.05 26.18 -13.91
CA ILE A 118 -9.00 26.94 -13.26
C ILE A 118 -9.09 28.41 -13.60
N GLU A 119 -8.80 29.26 -12.61
CA GLU A 119 -8.63 30.69 -12.83
C GLU A 119 -7.20 30.95 -13.32
N THR A 120 -7.09 31.60 -14.46
CA THR A 120 -5.80 32.01 -15.06
C THR A 120 -5.83 33.50 -15.32
N THR A 121 -4.71 34.10 -15.68
CA THR A 121 -4.65 35.48 -16.15
C THR A 121 -4.21 35.53 -17.60
N ASP A 122 -4.86 36.37 -18.42
CA ASP A 122 -4.45 36.61 -19.79
C ASP A 122 -3.14 37.43 -19.86
N GLU A 123 -2.64 37.67 -21.08
CA GLU A 123 -1.41 38.43 -21.33
C GLU A 123 -1.53 39.90 -20.84
N ASP A 124 -2.73 40.40 -20.66
CA ASP A 124 -3.04 41.78 -20.18
C ASP A 124 -3.26 41.80 -18.66
N GLY A 125 -3.16 40.66 -17.95
CA GLY A 125 -3.32 40.55 -16.49
C GLY A 125 -4.77 40.45 -16.03
N ASN A 126 -5.76 40.23 -16.91
CA ASN A 126 -7.14 40.05 -16.52
C ASN A 126 -7.43 38.58 -16.13
N PRO A 127 -8.29 38.35 -15.13
CA PRO A 127 -8.68 36.98 -14.77
C PRO A 127 -9.48 36.33 -15.90
N THR A 128 -9.04 35.13 -16.27
CA THR A 128 -9.73 34.25 -17.22
C THR A 128 -9.94 32.89 -16.59
N THR A 129 -10.90 32.13 -17.11
CA THR A 129 -11.15 30.75 -16.68
C THR A 129 -10.81 29.80 -17.83
N THR A 130 -10.10 28.72 -17.52
CA THR A 130 -9.79 27.64 -18.46
C THR A 130 -10.37 26.34 -17.92
N GLU A 131 -11.08 25.61 -18.75
CA GLU A 131 -11.51 24.24 -18.43
C GLU A 131 -10.44 23.26 -18.85
N ILE A 132 -10.03 22.37 -17.94
CA ILE A 132 -9.12 21.26 -18.20
C ILE A 132 -9.90 19.98 -17.97
N THR A 133 -9.85 19.07 -18.96
CA THR A 133 -10.45 17.74 -18.84
C THR A 133 -9.33 16.71 -18.78
N GLU A 134 -9.29 15.94 -17.70
CA GLU A 134 -8.35 14.86 -17.46
C GLU A 134 -9.10 13.52 -17.50
N THR A 135 -8.46 12.48 -18.03
CA THR A 135 -8.95 11.10 -17.88
C THR A 135 -8.43 10.57 -16.56
N VAL A 136 -9.34 10.27 -15.63
CA VAL A 136 -9.01 9.71 -14.31
C VAL A 136 -9.24 8.21 -14.32
N LEU A 137 -8.20 7.42 -14.06
CA LEU A 137 -8.33 6.00 -13.76
C LEU A 137 -8.57 5.85 -12.25
N VAL A 138 -9.72 5.31 -11.87
CA VAL A 138 -10.03 4.96 -10.47
C VAL A 138 -9.87 3.46 -10.30
N ILE A 139 -9.03 3.06 -9.35
CA ILE A 139 -8.87 1.68 -8.90
C ILE A 139 -9.57 1.56 -7.55
N GLU A 140 -10.56 0.70 -7.47
CA GLU A 140 -11.36 0.47 -6.27
C GLU A 140 -10.95 -0.86 -5.63
N LEU A 141 -10.42 -0.79 -4.41
CA LEU A 141 -10.08 -1.96 -3.60
C LEU A 141 -11.25 -2.25 -2.66
N THR A 142 -11.77 -3.48 -2.71
CA THR A 142 -12.81 -3.92 -1.80
C THR A 142 -12.28 -5.10 -0.98
N HIS A 143 -12.12 -4.87 0.32
CA HIS A 143 -11.71 -5.90 1.25
C HIS A 143 -12.94 -6.47 1.96
N LYS A 144 -13.01 -7.80 2.00
CA LYS A 144 -13.98 -8.53 2.80
C LYS A 144 -13.39 -8.94 4.14
N THR A 145 -14.16 -8.78 5.18
CA THR A 145 -13.81 -9.25 6.52
C THR A 145 -13.84 -10.77 6.62
N PRO A 146 -13.13 -11.37 7.60
CA PRO A 146 -13.21 -12.80 7.86
C PRO A 146 -14.65 -13.30 8.14
N ASP A 147 -15.48 -12.49 8.79
CA ASP A 147 -16.88 -12.85 9.07
C ASP A 147 -17.73 -12.89 7.79
N GLU A 148 -17.55 -11.94 6.88
CA GLU A 148 -18.20 -11.94 5.56
C GLU A 148 -17.78 -13.17 4.76
N MET A 149 -16.50 -13.53 4.78
CA MET A 149 -16.00 -14.73 4.11
C MET A 149 -16.52 -16.01 4.74
N ALA A 150 -16.67 -16.05 6.08
CA ALA A 150 -17.28 -17.19 6.76
C ALA A 150 -18.74 -17.39 6.35
N ALA A 151 -19.46 -16.29 6.11
CA ALA A 151 -20.85 -16.35 5.59
C ALA A 151 -20.87 -16.81 4.13
N ASP A 152 -20.02 -16.26 3.26
CA ASP A 152 -19.93 -16.62 1.82
C ASP A 152 -19.54 -18.10 1.63
N TYR A 153 -18.60 -18.59 2.42
CA TYR A 153 -18.13 -19.98 2.38
C TYR A 153 -19.01 -20.95 3.20
N HIS A 154 -20.08 -20.44 3.82
CA HIS A 154 -21.01 -21.24 4.64
C HIS A 154 -20.30 -22.05 5.73
N PHE A 155 -19.43 -21.37 6.49
CA PHE A 155 -18.65 -22.00 7.54
C PHE A 155 -19.54 -22.72 8.56
N THR A 156 -19.15 -23.94 8.89
CA THR A 156 -19.77 -24.70 9.98
C THR A 156 -19.45 -24.04 11.33
N THR A 157 -20.20 -24.40 12.37
CA THR A 157 -19.92 -23.93 13.75
C THR A 157 -18.46 -24.16 14.16
N ARG A 158 -17.88 -25.29 13.74
CA ARG A 158 -16.48 -25.62 14.02
C ARG A 158 -15.51 -24.69 13.32
N GLN A 159 -15.72 -24.43 12.04
CA GLN A 159 -14.88 -23.49 11.26
C GLN A 159 -14.95 -22.07 11.82
N ASN A 160 -16.13 -21.62 12.21
CA ASN A 160 -16.30 -20.33 12.88
C ASN A 160 -15.56 -20.27 14.23
N THR A 161 -15.56 -21.37 15.01
CA THR A 161 -14.78 -21.42 16.25
C THR A 161 -13.27 -21.31 15.99
N TYR A 162 -12.77 -21.93 14.89
CA TYR A 162 -11.36 -21.78 14.49
C TYR A 162 -11.04 -20.36 14.05
N LEU A 163 -11.91 -19.77 13.24
CA LEU A 163 -11.72 -18.40 12.77
C LEU A 163 -11.61 -17.43 13.93
N GLN A 164 -12.53 -17.50 14.89
CA GLN A 164 -12.49 -16.67 16.10
C GLN A 164 -11.22 -16.91 16.93
N LEU A 165 -10.77 -18.17 17.03
CA LEU A 165 -9.51 -18.47 17.73
C LEU A 165 -8.31 -17.84 17.03
N LEU A 166 -8.23 -17.90 15.71
CA LEU A 166 -7.12 -17.34 14.92
C LEU A 166 -7.09 -15.81 14.93
N GLN A 167 -8.20 -15.17 15.19
CA GLN A 167 -8.33 -13.71 15.33
C GLN A 167 -8.13 -13.23 16.78
N ASP A 168 -7.95 -14.14 17.76
CA ASP A 168 -7.73 -13.75 19.15
C ASP A 168 -6.39 -13.02 19.31
N PRO A 169 -6.35 -11.83 19.93
CA PRO A 169 -5.14 -11.02 20.09
C PRO A 169 -3.99 -11.75 20.80
N GLN A 170 -4.28 -12.80 21.60
CA GLN A 170 -3.21 -13.59 22.23
C GLN A 170 -2.26 -14.27 21.23
N TYR A 171 -2.64 -14.38 19.93
CA TYR A 171 -1.82 -14.99 18.88
C TYR A 171 -1.12 -13.98 17.96
N GLU A 172 -1.16 -12.69 18.29
CA GLU A 172 -0.53 -11.62 17.50
C GLU A 172 0.98 -11.84 17.32
N GLU A 173 1.69 -12.22 18.39
CA GLU A 173 3.13 -12.54 18.32
C GLU A 173 3.41 -13.73 17.40
N LEU A 174 2.51 -14.71 17.38
CA LEU A 174 2.64 -15.89 16.50
C LEU A 174 2.46 -15.51 15.03
N TRP A 175 1.49 -14.66 14.73
CA TRP A 175 1.30 -14.12 13.39
C TRP A 175 2.51 -13.28 12.94
N ALA A 176 3.05 -12.46 13.82
CA ALA A 176 4.25 -11.67 13.55
C ALA A 176 5.47 -12.57 13.24
N GLU A 177 5.65 -13.68 13.97
CA GLU A 177 6.71 -14.65 13.68
C GLU A 177 6.49 -15.38 12.34
N LEU A 178 5.25 -15.80 12.04
CA LEU A 178 4.92 -16.54 10.83
C LEU A 178 5.03 -15.69 9.56
N LEU A 179 4.53 -14.47 9.60
CA LEU A 179 4.43 -13.56 8.47
C LEU A 179 5.65 -12.64 8.32
N GLY A 180 6.47 -12.51 9.38
CA GLY A 180 7.61 -11.59 9.37
C GLY A 180 7.17 -10.17 9.00
N GLY A 181 7.80 -9.56 8.00
CA GLY A 181 7.45 -8.22 7.52
C GLY A 181 6.01 -8.06 7.00
N PHE A 182 5.33 -9.14 6.63
CA PHE A 182 3.94 -9.12 6.17
C PHE A 182 2.92 -9.10 7.33
N ALA A 183 3.30 -9.47 8.55
CA ALA A 183 2.43 -9.42 9.72
C ALA A 183 2.13 -7.97 10.14
N GLN A 184 3.11 -7.10 9.97
CA GLN A 184 3.02 -5.69 10.36
C GLN A 184 2.31 -4.81 9.33
N GLY A 185 1.95 -5.36 8.18
CA GLY A 185 1.04 -4.75 7.22
C GLY A 185 -0.44 -4.83 7.64
N GLY A 186 -0.75 -5.54 8.72
CA GLY A 186 -2.08 -5.58 9.30
C GLY A 186 -2.46 -4.25 9.91
N GLY A 187 -3.49 -3.58 9.37
CA GLY A 187 -3.98 -2.31 9.85
C GLY A 187 -4.44 -2.26 11.32
N GLU A 188 -4.34 -3.36 12.06
CA GLU A 188 -4.64 -3.40 13.50
C GLU A 188 -3.53 -2.83 14.38
N LEU A 189 -2.27 -2.81 13.92
CA LEU A 189 -1.19 -2.09 14.63
C LEU A 189 -1.27 -0.57 14.43
N MET A 190 -2.14 -0.12 13.55
CA MET A 190 -2.47 1.26 13.32
C MET A 190 -3.96 1.50 13.60
N ASN A 191 -4.39 1.17 14.82
CA ASN A 191 -5.45 1.93 15.45
C ASN A 191 -4.79 3.01 16.32
N PRO A 192 -4.20 4.08 15.72
CA PRO A 192 -4.01 5.28 16.47
C PRO A 192 -5.44 5.67 16.80
N ASP A 193 -5.76 5.68 18.08
CA ASP A 193 -6.98 6.24 18.65
C ASP A 193 -7.68 7.13 17.60
N SER A 194 -8.81 6.67 17.04
CA SER A 194 -9.54 7.32 15.95
C SER A 194 -10.00 8.75 16.28
N THR A 195 -9.57 9.26 17.42
CA THR A 195 -9.74 10.64 17.89
C THR A 195 -8.52 11.52 17.61
N ARG A 196 -7.39 10.99 17.12
CA ARG A 196 -6.28 11.83 16.68
C ARG A 196 -6.48 12.22 15.22
N THR A 197 -7.18 13.29 14.99
CA THR A 197 -6.93 14.15 13.82
C THR A 197 -5.43 14.45 13.82
N PRO A 198 -4.67 14.19 12.73
CA PRO A 198 -3.27 14.59 12.68
C PRO A 198 -3.20 16.11 12.79
N THR A 199 -3.04 16.63 14.00
CA THR A 199 -2.81 18.06 14.26
C THR A 199 -1.31 18.37 14.26
N GLY A 200 -0.49 17.47 13.73
CA GLY A 200 0.95 17.65 13.59
C GLY A 200 1.30 18.11 12.19
N THR A 201 2.09 19.16 12.08
CA THR A 201 2.87 19.47 10.89
C THR A 201 3.73 18.26 10.56
N LEU A 202 3.70 17.80 9.29
CA LEU A 202 4.65 16.78 8.81
C LEU A 202 6.07 17.30 8.96
N GLN A 203 7.01 16.43 9.29
CA GLN A 203 8.42 16.74 9.30
C GLN A 203 8.94 16.86 7.87
N TRP A 204 9.76 17.87 7.59
CA TRP A 204 10.38 18.04 6.27
C TRP A 204 11.16 16.77 5.87
N PRO A 205 10.89 16.21 4.66
CA PRO A 205 11.37 14.88 4.30
C PRO A 205 12.82 14.84 3.79
N LEU A 206 13.57 15.91 3.94
CA LEU A 206 14.98 15.99 3.52
C LEU A 206 15.82 16.59 4.64
N PRO A 207 17.11 16.18 4.77
CA PRO A 207 18.04 16.82 5.72
C PRO A 207 18.51 18.20 5.26
N VAL A 208 18.07 18.64 4.07
CA VAL A 208 18.40 19.93 3.45
C VAL A 208 17.11 20.65 3.08
N ALA A 209 17.16 21.97 2.92
CA ALA A 209 15.98 22.75 2.50
C ALA A 209 15.48 22.35 1.10
N GLY A 210 16.41 22.05 0.17
CA GLY A 210 16.10 21.86 -1.25
C GLY A 210 15.59 23.14 -1.93
N THR A 211 15.23 23.03 -3.19
CA THR A 211 14.60 24.12 -3.95
C THR A 211 13.31 23.62 -4.56
N ILE A 212 12.18 24.24 -4.24
CA ILE A 212 10.90 23.92 -4.87
C ILE A 212 10.97 24.38 -6.34
N THR A 213 10.99 23.42 -7.25
CA THR A 213 11.06 23.67 -8.71
C THR A 213 9.72 23.56 -9.39
N SER A 214 8.75 22.85 -8.77
CA SER A 214 7.39 22.77 -9.27
C SER A 214 6.42 22.53 -8.11
N GLN A 215 5.33 23.27 -8.09
CA GLN A 215 4.29 23.15 -7.08
C GLN A 215 3.20 22.16 -7.52
N PHE A 216 2.41 21.69 -6.55
CA PHE A 216 1.18 20.94 -6.76
C PHE A 216 0.16 21.77 -7.56
N GLY A 217 -0.59 21.09 -8.43
CA GLY A 217 -1.68 21.68 -9.21
C GLY A 217 -1.30 21.96 -10.66
N HIS A 218 -2.05 22.82 -11.30
CA HIS A 218 -1.87 23.08 -12.74
C HIS A 218 -0.58 23.80 -13.05
N ARG A 219 0.18 23.27 -14.01
CA ARG A 219 1.43 23.86 -14.51
C ARG A 219 1.59 23.59 -16.00
N VAL A 220 2.52 24.31 -16.60
CA VAL A 220 3.06 23.92 -17.91
C VAL A 220 4.04 22.77 -17.70
N ASP A 221 3.79 21.64 -18.33
CA ASP A 221 4.65 20.46 -18.24
C ASP A 221 6.04 20.79 -18.86
N PRO A 222 7.14 20.59 -18.12
CA PRO A 222 8.46 20.97 -18.59
C PRO A 222 8.98 20.11 -19.74
N ILE A 223 8.34 18.97 -20.03
CA ILE A 223 8.71 18.04 -21.11
C ILE A 223 7.90 18.28 -22.37
N THR A 224 6.58 18.42 -22.23
CA THR A 224 5.67 18.57 -23.37
C THR A 224 5.35 20.01 -23.72
N GLY A 225 5.50 20.93 -22.79
CA GLY A 225 5.10 22.34 -22.95
C GLY A 225 3.58 22.57 -22.87
N GLU A 226 2.81 21.55 -22.55
CA GLU A 226 1.36 21.62 -22.43
C GLU A 226 0.92 21.86 -20.98
N VAL A 227 -0.28 22.39 -20.79
CA VAL A 227 -0.86 22.53 -19.45
C VAL A 227 -1.21 21.16 -18.92
N SER A 228 -0.70 20.80 -17.74
CA SER A 228 -0.93 19.52 -17.08
C SER A 228 -1.15 19.70 -15.59
N SER A 229 -1.78 18.72 -14.95
CA SER A 229 -1.90 18.66 -13.51
C SER A 229 -0.68 18.01 -12.91
N HIS A 230 -0.09 18.65 -11.89
CA HIS A 230 1.04 18.12 -11.12
C HIS A 230 0.53 17.55 -9.80
N THR A 231 0.71 16.27 -9.59
CA THR A 231 0.13 15.52 -8.46
C THR A 231 0.85 15.74 -7.13
N GLY A 232 2.04 16.34 -7.16
CA GLY A 232 2.86 16.58 -5.97
C GLY A 232 3.66 17.88 -6.04
N THR A 233 4.65 18.00 -5.19
CA THR A 233 5.61 19.10 -5.16
C THR A 233 7.01 18.56 -5.46
N ASP A 234 7.69 19.14 -6.47
CA ASP A 234 9.06 18.78 -6.84
C ASP A 234 10.06 19.62 -6.08
N ILE A 235 10.96 18.95 -5.37
CA ILE A 235 12.00 19.56 -4.53
C ILE A 235 13.36 19.15 -5.08
N ALA A 236 14.00 20.04 -5.85
CA ALA A 236 15.34 19.79 -6.39
C ALA A 236 16.38 19.75 -5.27
N CYS A 237 17.19 18.71 -5.28
CA CYS A 237 18.33 18.50 -4.42
C CYS A 237 19.32 17.51 -5.05
N ALA A 238 20.49 17.35 -4.45
CA ALA A 238 21.52 16.47 -4.99
C ALA A 238 21.05 15.00 -5.00
N GLU A 239 21.41 14.27 -6.05
CA GLU A 239 21.21 12.81 -6.09
C GLU A 239 21.91 12.15 -4.91
N GLY A 240 21.28 11.12 -4.34
CA GLY A 240 21.78 10.44 -3.15
C GLY A 240 21.47 11.18 -1.83
N THR A 241 20.78 12.33 -1.85
CA THR A 241 20.29 12.96 -0.62
C THR A 241 19.32 12.01 0.08
N PRO A 242 19.47 11.73 1.40
CA PRO A 242 18.53 10.88 2.13
C PRO A 242 17.09 11.43 2.08
N ILE A 243 16.13 10.55 1.84
CA ILE A 243 14.70 10.82 1.98
C ILE A 243 14.27 10.32 3.36
N LEU A 244 13.61 11.17 4.12
CA LEU A 244 13.16 10.91 5.49
C LEU A 244 11.64 10.73 5.52
N ALA A 245 11.15 9.79 6.32
CA ALA A 245 9.72 9.66 6.59
C ALA A 245 9.19 10.95 7.23
N ALA A 246 8.15 11.54 6.66
CA ALA A 246 7.59 12.82 7.14
C ALA A 246 6.84 12.69 8.47
N ALA A 247 6.38 11.49 8.82
CA ALA A 247 5.77 11.14 10.11
C ALA A 247 5.95 9.64 10.38
N ASP A 248 5.61 9.21 11.59
CA ASP A 248 5.48 7.78 11.90
C ASP A 248 4.44 7.15 10.98
N GLY A 249 4.65 5.89 10.59
CA GLY A 249 3.71 5.23 9.71
C GLY A 249 4.15 3.84 9.27
N VAL A 250 3.38 3.25 8.35
CA VAL A 250 3.68 1.97 7.71
C VAL A 250 3.89 2.18 6.22
N ILE A 251 4.93 1.54 5.69
CA ILE A 251 5.21 1.54 4.24
C ILE A 251 4.12 0.74 3.53
N THR A 252 3.31 1.39 2.74
CA THR A 252 2.29 0.74 1.89
C THR A 252 2.86 0.34 0.54
N VAL A 253 3.82 1.11 0.02
CA VAL A 253 4.56 0.80 -1.20
C VAL A 253 6.04 1.04 -1.00
N ALA A 254 6.87 0.07 -1.42
CA ALA A 254 8.32 0.21 -1.53
C ALA A 254 8.75 -0.33 -2.90
N ASN A 255 8.64 0.51 -3.93
CA ASN A 255 8.93 0.10 -5.29
C ASN A 255 10.33 0.54 -5.73
N GLY A 256 11.25 -0.42 -5.84
CA GLY A 256 12.63 -0.23 -6.30
C GLY A 256 12.95 -0.98 -7.60
N LEU A 257 11.95 -1.39 -8.39
CA LEU A 257 12.12 -2.11 -9.64
C LEU A 257 11.83 -1.19 -10.83
N ASP A 258 12.65 -1.25 -11.87
CA ASP A 258 12.55 -0.43 -13.09
C ASP A 258 11.25 -0.65 -13.87
N SER A 259 10.64 -1.83 -13.72
CA SER A 259 9.43 -2.22 -14.46
C SER A 259 8.13 -1.72 -13.84
N TRP A 260 8.19 -1.12 -12.66
CA TRP A 260 7.01 -0.69 -11.93
C TRP A 260 7.17 0.72 -11.38
N GLY A 261 6.11 1.53 -11.39
CA GLY A 261 6.14 2.90 -10.91
C GLY A 261 5.86 3.95 -11.99
N GLY A 262 5.81 3.54 -13.25
CA GLY A 262 5.47 4.42 -14.36
C GLY A 262 6.23 5.73 -14.32
N SER A 263 5.52 6.85 -14.26
CA SER A 263 6.11 8.18 -14.16
C SER A 263 6.87 8.43 -12.86
N TYR A 264 6.51 7.75 -11.75
CA TYR A 264 7.18 7.89 -10.44
C TYR A 264 8.58 7.27 -10.39
N GLY A 265 8.88 6.29 -11.26
CA GLY A 265 10.11 5.50 -11.14
C GLY A 265 10.16 4.72 -9.83
N TYR A 266 11.25 4.75 -9.11
CA TYR A 266 11.33 4.19 -7.77
C TYR A 266 10.60 5.10 -6.79
N TYR A 267 9.67 4.53 -6.01
CA TYR A 267 8.88 5.34 -5.08
C TYR A 267 8.49 4.58 -3.82
N ILE A 268 8.20 5.34 -2.80
CA ILE A 268 7.77 4.85 -1.48
C ILE A 268 6.47 5.55 -1.16
N GLN A 269 5.51 4.81 -0.58
CA GLN A 269 4.30 5.40 0.00
C GLN A 269 4.19 4.96 1.46
N ILE A 270 3.78 5.90 2.32
CA ILE A 270 3.63 5.70 3.76
C ILE A 270 2.21 6.07 4.15
N ASN A 271 1.51 5.16 4.83
CA ASN A 271 0.27 5.44 5.52
C ASN A 271 0.59 5.87 6.96
N HIS A 272 0.17 7.08 7.34
CA HIS A 272 0.37 7.66 8.67
C HIS A 272 -0.82 7.51 9.60
N GLY A 273 -1.89 6.82 9.13
CA GLY A 273 -3.15 6.72 9.85
C GLY A 273 -4.03 7.98 9.69
N GLY A 274 -5.31 7.86 10.09
CA GLY A 274 -6.26 8.96 10.03
C GLY A 274 -6.54 9.50 8.61
N GLY A 275 -6.34 8.68 7.57
CA GLY A 275 -6.49 9.07 6.17
C GLY A 275 -5.33 9.91 5.62
N LEU A 276 -4.22 10.05 6.35
CA LEU A 276 -3.04 10.79 5.89
C LEU A 276 -1.99 9.83 5.32
N GLU A 277 -1.56 10.10 4.08
CA GLU A 277 -0.48 9.36 3.43
C GLU A 277 0.52 10.33 2.79
N THR A 278 1.76 9.86 2.61
CA THR A 278 2.79 10.56 1.84
C THR A 278 3.43 9.64 0.82
N LEU A 279 3.76 10.18 -0.36
CA LEU A 279 4.44 9.47 -1.43
C LEU A 279 5.74 10.20 -1.79
N TYR A 280 6.80 9.44 -1.98
CA TYR A 280 8.16 9.92 -2.25
C TYR A 280 8.68 9.24 -3.52
N ALA A 281 8.73 9.96 -4.64
CA ALA A 281 9.07 9.39 -5.93
C ALA A 281 10.42 9.88 -6.48
N HIS A 282 10.80 9.30 -7.63
CA HIS A 282 12.08 9.50 -8.33
C HIS A 282 13.31 9.08 -7.51
N CYS A 283 13.13 8.11 -6.59
CA CYS A 283 14.23 7.61 -5.77
C CYS A 283 15.35 7.00 -6.64
N SER A 284 16.60 7.12 -6.20
CA SER A 284 17.74 6.38 -6.76
C SER A 284 17.83 4.98 -6.14
N SER A 285 17.44 4.85 -4.87
CA SER A 285 17.35 3.59 -4.16
C SER A 285 16.38 3.68 -2.98
N ILE A 286 15.86 2.51 -2.58
CA ILE A 286 14.91 2.34 -1.47
C ILE A 286 15.57 1.45 -0.42
N CYS A 287 15.44 1.83 0.87
CA CYS A 287 16.03 1.10 2.00
C CYS A 287 14.98 0.60 2.99
N VAL A 288 13.72 0.56 2.57
CA VAL A 288 12.58 0.03 3.34
C VAL A 288 11.83 -1.00 2.53
N THR A 289 10.97 -1.76 3.17
CA THR A 289 10.11 -2.77 2.55
C THR A 289 8.64 -2.49 2.86
N THR A 290 7.74 -2.92 1.97
CA THR A 290 6.30 -2.83 2.20
C THR A 290 5.93 -3.57 3.50
N GLY A 291 5.07 -2.97 4.32
CA GLY A 291 4.70 -3.46 5.64
C GLY A 291 5.64 -3.01 6.77
N GLN A 292 6.79 -2.40 6.48
CA GLN A 292 7.71 -1.92 7.49
C GLN A 292 7.15 -0.70 8.21
N GLN A 293 7.21 -0.71 9.57
CA GLN A 293 6.97 0.48 10.37
C GLN A 293 8.18 1.41 10.30
N VAL A 294 7.92 2.70 10.18
CA VAL A 294 8.94 3.75 10.17
C VAL A 294 8.58 4.86 11.13
N GLN A 295 9.60 5.51 11.68
CA GLN A 295 9.45 6.68 12.53
C GLN A 295 9.71 7.96 11.74
N ALA A 296 9.11 9.06 12.16
CA ALA A 296 9.42 10.38 11.62
C ALA A 296 10.92 10.64 11.63
N GLY A 297 11.47 11.09 10.49
CA GLY A 297 12.91 11.32 10.34
C GLY A 297 13.74 10.07 10.02
N GLN A 298 13.16 8.87 9.99
CA GLN A 298 13.86 7.67 9.54
C GLN A 298 14.19 7.76 8.05
N VAL A 299 15.42 7.37 7.65
CA VAL A 299 15.80 7.27 6.24
C VAL A 299 15.04 6.12 5.59
N ILE A 300 14.31 6.40 4.51
CA ILE A 300 13.49 5.44 3.77
C ILE A 300 14.01 5.16 2.36
N GLY A 301 14.80 6.07 1.80
CA GLY A 301 15.39 5.96 0.47
C GLY A 301 16.31 7.14 0.19
N TYR A 302 16.69 7.29 -1.06
CA TYR A 302 17.60 8.35 -1.51
C TYR A 302 17.07 9.01 -2.78
N VAL A 303 17.22 10.33 -2.87
CA VAL A 303 16.81 11.11 -4.04
C VAL A 303 17.56 10.66 -5.29
N GLY A 304 16.85 10.61 -6.39
CA GLY A 304 17.36 10.27 -7.71
C GLY A 304 16.64 11.02 -8.83
N HIS A 305 16.56 10.35 -9.97
CA HIS A 305 15.87 10.85 -11.17
C HIS A 305 15.26 9.70 -11.99
N THR A 306 14.87 8.59 -11.32
CA THR A 306 14.19 7.47 -11.98
C THR A 306 12.77 7.84 -12.42
N GLY A 307 12.23 7.12 -13.41
CA GLY A 307 10.92 7.44 -13.98
C GLY A 307 10.94 8.69 -14.87
N ARG A 308 9.85 9.48 -14.85
CA ARG A 308 9.70 10.67 -15.69
C ARG A 308 10.27 11.92 -14.99
N ALA A 309 11.56 12.03 -14.93
CA ALA A 309 12.27 13.13 -14.29
C ALA A 309 13.27 13.80 -15.25
N THR A 310 13.40 15.12 -15.20
CA THR A 310 14.34 15.90 -16.01
C THR A 310 15.68 16.16 -15.28
N GLY A 311 15.77 15.83 -14.01
CA GLY A 311 16.94 15.99 -13.15
C GLY A 311 16.65 15.48 -11.74
N SER A 312 17.67 15.44 -10.89
CA SER A 312 17.53 14.89 -9.54
C SER A 312 16.67 15.78 -8.65
N HIS A 313 15.56 15.21 -8.16
CA HIS A 313 14.62 15.85 -7.25
C HIS A 313 13.81 14.82 -6.46
N LEU A 314 13.23 15.23 -5.37
CA LEU A 314 12.17 14.50 -4.69
C LEU A 314 10.82 15.00 -5.21
N HIS A 315 10.00 14.10 -5.79
CA HIS A 315 8.60 14.36 -6.00
C HIS A 315 7.84 13.90 -4.74
N LEU A 316 7.20 14.84 -4.07
CA LEU A 316 6.51 14.62 -2.79
C LEU A 316 5.01 14.84 -2.96
N GLU A 317 4.22 13.81 -2.62
CA GLU A 317 2.77 13.94 -2.53
C GLU A 317 2.29 13.81 -1.08
N VAL A 318 1.20 14.49 -0.76
CA VAL A 318 0.42 14.30 0.46
C VAL A 318 -1.01 13.98 0.05
N HIS A 319 -1.51 12.85 0.56
CA HIS A 319 -2.89 12.44 0.35
C HIS A 319 -3.67 12.53 1.65
N VAL A 320 -4.90 13.00 1.56
CA VAL A 320 -5.83 13.06 2.70
C VAL A 320 -7.14 12.42 2.27
N ASN A 321 -7.50 11.33 2.94
CA ASN A 321 -8.69 10.53 2.61
C ASN A 321 -8.72 10.14 1.10
N GLY A 322 -7.57 9.67 0.59
CA GLY A 322 -7.40 9.25 -0.80
C GLY A 322 -7.27 10.39 -1.82
N SER A 323 -7.42 11.65 -1.41
CA SER A 323 -7.31 12.81 -2.30
C SER A 323 -5.94 13.48 -2.18
N ARG A 324 -5.26 13.69 -3.31
CA ARG A 324 -4.01 14.45 -3.36
C ARG A 324 -4.24 15.90 -2.97
N THR A 325 -3.32 16.46 -2.22
CA THR A 325 -3.37 17.84 -1.76
C THR A 325 -1.99 18.50 -1.82
N ASP A 326 -1.98 19.84 -1.79
CA ASP A 326 -0.72 20.58 -1.76
C ASP A 326 0.10 20.23 -0.51
N ALA A 327 1.22 19.55 -0.72
CA ALA A 327 2.12 19.10 0.34
C ALA A 327 2.62 20.26 1.21
N MET A 328 2.83 21.45 0.63
CA MET A 328 3.38 22.60 1.36
C MET A 328 2.51 23.09 2.52
N ARG A 329 1.21 22.78 2.50
CA ARG A 329 0.28 23.10 3.61
C ARG A 329 0.61 22.36 4.91
N TYR A 330 1.37 21.26 4.83
CA TYR A 330 1.65 20.37 5.97
C TYR A 330 3.02 20.60 6.59
N PHE A 331 3.88 21.39 5.96
CA PHE A 331 5.25 21.63 6.42
C PHE A 331 5.47 23.01 7.07
N GLY A 332 4.40 23.82 7.22
CA GLY A 332 4.47 25.11 7.92
C GLY A 332 5.35 26.16 7.24
N MET A 333 5.50 26.06 5.93
CA MET A 333 6.25 27.00 5.09
C MET A 333 5.34 27.93 4.33
#